data_6781e391e35260ddac91a518eed2bff5
#
_entry.id   6781e391e35260ddac91a518eed2bff5
#
_cell.length_a   1.000
_cell.length_b   1.000
_cell.length_c   1.000
_cell.angle_alpha   90.00
_cell.angle_beta   90.00
_cell.angle_gamma   90.00
#
_symmetry.space_group_name_H-M   'P 1'
#
loop_
_entity.id
_entity.type
_entity.pdbx_description
1 polymer ?
#
loop_
_entity_poly.entity_id
_entity_poly.type
_entity_poly.pdbx_seq_one_letter_code
_entity_poly.pdbx_strand_id
1 'polypeptide(L)'
;MKAFKGFSPELTSLLGDHKEETSRFVPGATMYAKESKTARTGYHCCENPFECLAYYAWDGKNRFWEVEARGDIDEDSQERISCTEIRLVKELTPFEFAYEGMLYMLNHPQRGNWQQAFKGCTVAKDEAEAREADDIAIARGENPKVKGGYNSILGLIKEKDGEILDAKIIRIVVPKMAGRWMTINENREVIMLEEEAD
;
A
#
# COMPACT_ATOMS: atom_id res chain seq x y z
N MET A 1 16.37 8.09 2.11
CA MET A 1 14.92 8.40 2.04
C MET A 1 14.10 7.22 2.55
N LYS A 2 12.88 7.46 3.05
CA LYS A 2 11.89 6.41 3.36
C LYS A 2 11.33 5.86 2.05
N ALA A 3 11.24 4.53 1.97
CA ALA A 3 10.64 3.83 0.84
C ALA A 3 10.05 2.49 1.31
N PHE A 4 9.47 1.73 0.39
CA PHE A 4 8.81 0.45 0.68
C PHE A 4 9.30 -0.63 -0.27
N LYS A 5 9.34 -1.86 0.23
CA LYS A 5 9.76 -3.01 -0.56
C LYS A 5 8.99 -4.26 -0.16
N GLY A 6 8.55 -5.01 -1.19
CA GLY A 6 8.06 -6.37 -1.02
C GLY A 6 9.20 -7.40 -1.04
N PHE A 7 8.96 -8.54 -0.40
CA PHE A 7 9.88 -9.67 -0.33
C PHE A 7 9.13 -11.00 -0.37
N SER A 8 9.84 -12.05 -0.74
CA SER A 8 9.41 -13.43 -0.47
C SER A 8 9.29 -13.69 1.05
N PRO A 9 8.69 -14.80 1.48
CA PRO A 9 8.67 -15.20 2.89
C PRO A 9 10.07 -15.29 3.53
N GLU A 10 11.08 -15.64 2.76
CA GLU A 10 12.48 -15.80 3.19
C GLU A 10 13.27 -14.49 3.19
N LEU A 11 12.64 -13.35 2.91
CA LEU A 11 13.27 -12.04 2.73
C LEU A 11 14.27 -12.04 1.55
N THR A 12 13.90 -12.65 0.44
CA THR A 12 14.65 -12.57 -0.81
C THR A 12 13.94 -11.66 -1.82
N SER A 13 14.69 -11.10 -2.75
CA SER A 13 14.12 -10.30 -3.85
C SER A 13 13.83 -11.19 -5.06
N LEU A 14 12.65 -11.03 -5.68
CA LEU A 14 12.26 -11.74 -6.90
C LEU A 14 12.91 -11.16 -8.17
N LEU A 15 13.41 -9.94 -8.09
CA LEU A 15 14.04 -9.22 -9.20
C LEU A 15 15.55 -9.20 -9.00
N GLY A 16 16.21 -10.22 -9.46
CA GLY A 16 17.65 -10.21 -9.69
C GLY A 16 17.90 -10.71 -11.10
N ASP A 17 18.72 -10.00 -11.88
CA ASP A 17 19.22 -10.46 -13.19
C ASP A 17 20.00 -11.79 -13.08
N HIS A 18 20.35 -12.17 -11.86
CA HIS A 18 21.02 -13.40 -11.52
C HIS A 18 20.07 -14.34 -10.79
N LYS A 19 19.46 -15.25 -11.52
CA LYS A 19 18.59 -16.32 -10.98
C LYS A 19 19.30 -17.26 -9.97
N GLU A 20 20.57 -17.05 -9.69
CA GLU A 20 21.39 -17.92 -8.84
C GLU A 20 21.84 -17.29 -7.51
N GLU A 21 21.69 -15.97 -7.32
CA GLU A 21 21.98 -15.30 -6.04
C GLU A 21 20.80 -14.43 -5.60
N THR A 22 19.77 -15.05 -5.04
CA THR A 22 18.76 -14.34 -4.27
C THR A 22 19.41 -13.79 -3.00
N SER A 23 19.84 -12.53 -3.03
CA SER A 23 20.37 -11.88 -1.83
C SER A 23 19.31 -11.92 -0.73
N ARG A 24 19.59 -12.63 0.35
CA ARG A 24 18.74 -12.63 1.53
C ARG A 24 18.97 -11.34 2.31
N PHE A 25 17.90 -10.60 2.53
CA PHE A 25 17.94 -9.38 3.31
C PHE A 25 17.91 -9.69 4.81
N VAL A 26 18.68 -8.93 5.59
CA VAL A 26 18.78 -9.11 7.04
C VAL A 26 18.20 -7.87 7.74
N PRO A 27 17.14 -8.01 8.56
CA PRO A 27 16.59 -6.90 9.31
C PRO A 27 17.64 -6.15 10.12
N GLY A 28 17.64 -4.83 10.02
CA GLY A 28 18.58 -3.96 10.73
C GLY A 28 19.97 -3.81 10.09
N ALA A 29 20.35 -4.71 9.18
CA ALA A 29 21.61 -4.58 8.44
C ALA A 29 21.44 -3.65 7.23
N THR A 30 22.49 -2.91 6.89
CA THR A 30 22.58 -2.19 5.61
C THR A 30 23.23 -3.08 4.58
N MET A 31 22.61 -3.21 3.42
CA MET A 31 23.17 -3.93 2.28
C MET A 31 23.65 -2.95 1.24
N TYR A 32 24.72 -3.33 0.52
CA TYR A 32 25.46 -2.46 -0.42
C TYR A 32 25.50 -3.08 -1.82
N ALA A 33 25.18 -2.29 -2.83
CA ALA A 33 25.37 -2.60 -4.24
C ALA A 33 26.44 -1.66 -4.83
N LYS A 34 27.07 -2.09 -5.93
CA LYS A 34 28.12 -1.30 -6.57
C LYS A 34 27.61 -0.09 -7.33
N GLU A 35 26.39 -0.20 -7.87
CA GLU A 35 25.77 0.84 -8.67
C GLU A 35 24.25 0.73 -8.55
N SER A 36 23.54 1.82 -8.86
CA SER A 36 22.09 1.85 -8.93
C SER A 36 21.64 2.31 -10.31
N LYS A 37 20.69 1.56 -10.89
CA LYS A 37 19.96 1.95 -12.08
C LYS A 37 18.60 1.30 -12.10
N THR A 38 17.56 2.12 -12.14
CA THR A 38 16.17 1.67 -12.09
C THR A 38 15.89 0.60 -13.15
N ALA A 39 15.24 -0.49 -12.73
CA ALA A 39 14.95 -1.70 -13.50
C ALA A 39 16.18 -2.48 -14.03
N ARG A 40 17.41 -2.20 -13.55
CA ARG A 40 18.63 -2.87 -13.98
C ARG A 40 19.52 -3.33 -12.83
N THR A 41 20.03 -2.40 -12.01
CA THR A 41 21.03 -2.69 -10.96
C THR A 41 20.67 -2.00 -9.66
N GLY A 42 21.26 -2.42 -8.55
CA GLY A 42 20.98 -1.88 -7.23
C GLY A 42 19.80 -2.54 -6.53
N TYR A 43 19.40 -1.97 -5.43
CA TYR A 43 18.25 -2.42 -4.66
C TYR A 43 17.02 -1.60 -5.02
N HIS A 44 15.97 -2.29 -5.50
CA HIS A 44 14.75 -1.66 -5.93
C HIS A 44 13.75 -1.57 -4.79
N CYS A 45 13.10 -0.42 -4.66
CA CYS A 45 12.02 -0.13 -3.73
C CYS A 45 11.05 0.89 -4.37
N CYS A 46 9.97 1.23 -3.68
CA CYS A 46 8.94 2.14 -4.17
C CYS A 46 8.65 3.23 -3.13
N GLU A 47 8.31 4.44 -3.56
CA GLU A 47 7.80 5.48 -2.66
C GLU A 47 6.37 5.17 -2.18
N ASN A 48 5.53 4.69 -3.10
CA ASN A 48 4.18 4.24 -2.79
C ASN A 48 4.22 2.75 -2.43
N PRO A 49 3.80 2.33 -1.22
CA PRO A 49 3.81 0.93 -0.84
C PRO A 49 2.93 0.06 -1.76
N PHE A 50 1.83 0.57 -2.31
CA PHE A 50 0.97 -0.19 -3.21
C PHE A 50 1.64 -0.58 -4.52
N GLU A 51 2.65 0.16 -4.98
CA GLU A 51 3.45 -0.21 -6.16
C GLU A 51 4.27 -1.51 -5.94
N CYS A 52 4.54 -1.88 -4.68
CA CYS A 52 5.16 -3.16 -4.38
C CYS A 52 4.30 -4.35 -4.83
N LEU A 53 2.97 -4.18 -4.91
CA LEU A 53 2.01 -5.22 -5.30
C LEU A 53 2.11 -5.62 -6.77
N ALA A 54 2.72 -4.80 -7.61
CA ALA A 54 3.05 -5.15 -8.98
C ALA A 54 4.10 -6.28 -9.07
N TYR A 55 4.86 -6.49 -8.00
CA TYR A 55 5.97 -7.44 -7.94
C TYR A 55 5.74 -8.57 -6.94
N TYR A 56 5.01 -8.31 -5.87
CA TYR A 56 4.77 -9.25 -4.76
C TYR A 56 3.27 -9.30 -4.46
N ALA A 57 2.65 -10.45 -4.71
CA ALA A 57 1.22 -10.62 -4.49
C ALA A 57 0.83 -10.40 -3.01
N TRP A 58 -0.36 -9.85 -2.79
CA TRP A 58 -1.00 -9.78 -1.49
C TRP A 58 -1.65 -11.14 -1.17
N ASP A 59 -0.87 -12.07 -0.66
CA ASP A 59 -1.24 -13.48 -0.50
C ASP A 59 -1.08 -14.02 0.94
N GLY A 60 -0.74 -13.13 1.88
CA GLY A 60 -0.47 -13.47 3.28
C GLY A 60 0.86 -14.19 3.52
N LYS A 61 1.68 -14.39 2.47
CA LYS A 61 3.01 -15.04 2.55
C LYS A 61 4.12 -14.05 2.28
N ASN A 62 3.97 -13.24 1.24
CA ASN A 62 4.90 -12.17 0.93
C ASN A 62 4.92 -11.14 2.05
N ARG A 63 6.08 -10.53 2.26
CA ARG A 63 6.36 -9.63 3.37
C ARG A 63 6.64 -8.23 2.83
N PHE A 64 6.05 -7.23 3.46
CA PHE A 64 6.20 -5.83 3.05
C PHE A 64 6.89 -5.04 4.16
N TRP A 65 7.89 -4.26 3.78
CA TRP A 65 8.75 -3.55 4.71
C TRP A 65 8.86 -2.08 4.36
N GLU A 66 8.88 -1.25 5.40
CA GLU A 66 9.50 0.06 5.33
C GLU A 66 11.00 -0.13 5.24
N VAL A 67 11.63 0.53 4.29
CA VAL A 67 13.07 0.49 4.05
C VAL A 67 13.65 1.90 4.02
N GLU A 68 14.91 2.02 4.30
CA GLU A 68 15.68 3.23 4.11
C GLU A 68 16.60 3.06 2.91
N ALA A 69 16.35 3.84 1.85
CA ALA A 69 17.16 3.90 0.65
C ALA A 69 18.18 5.03 0.79
N ARG A 70 19.47 4.72 0.51
CA ARG A 70 20.61 5.63 0.64
C ARG A 70 21.63 5.41 -0.49
N GLY A 71 22.71 6.18 -0.43
CA GLY A 71 23.81 6.13 -1.39
C GLY A 71 23.43 6.80 -2.69
N ASP A 72 23.86 6.20 -3.81
CA ASP A 72 23.46 6.65 -5.14
C ASP A 72 22.02 6.19 -5.40
N ILE A 73 21.12 7.12 -5.73
CA ILE A 73 19.69 6.89 -5.93
C ILE A 73 19.33 7.27 -7.35
N ASP A 74 18.73 6.32 -8.07
CA ASP A 74 18.16 6.50 -9.39
C ASP A 74 16.65 6.27 -9.32
N GLU A 75 15.89 7.24 -9.82
CA GLU A 75 14.43 7.23 -9.77
C GLU A 75 13.85 7.30 -11.19
N ASP A 76 12.75 6.63 -11.42
CA ASP A 76 12.00 6.80 -12.66
C ASP A 76 10.66 7.51 -12.41
N SER A 77 10.02 7.93 -13.50
CA SER A 77 8.72 8.61 -13.45
C SER A 77 7.57 7.75 -12.91
N GLN A 78 7.82 6.48 -12.60
CA GLN A 78 6.84 5.51 -12.12
C GLN A 78 7.03 5.17 -10.63
N GLU A 79 7.67 6.07 -9.84
CA GLU A 79 7.84 5.92 -8.38
C GLU A 79 8.72 4.73 -7.96
N ARG A 80 9.44 4.14 -8.93
CA ARG A 80 10.43 3.11 -8.67
C ARG A 80 11.76 3.74 -8.35
N ILE A 81 12.38 3.23 -7.32
CA ILE A 81 13.67 3.68 -6.82
C ILE A 81 14.66 2.53 -6.94
N SER A 82 15.86 2.82 -7.42
CA SER A 82 17.03 1.97 -7.26
C SER A 82 18.05 2.71 -6.40
N CYS A 83 18.69 1.99 -5.46
CA CYS A 83 19.69 2.59 -4.57
C CYS A 83 20.89 1.65 -4.37
N THR A 84 22.03 2.25 -4.03
CA THR A 84 23.24 1.47 -3.72
C THR A 84 23.27 0.99 -2.27
N GLU A 85 22.48 1.59 -1.38
CA GLU A 85 22.41 1.19 0.02
C GLU A 85 20.95 1.03 0.43
N ILE A 86 20.61 -0.10 1.03
CA ILE A 86 19.25 -0.36 1.56
C ILE A 86 19.31 -0.96 2.97
N ARG A 87 18.44 -0.50 3.84
CA ARG A 87 18.28 -1.03 5.19
C ARG A 87 16.81 -1.32 5.45
N LEU A 88 16.51 -2.52 5.94
CA LEU A 88 15.19 -2.89 6.43
C LEU A 88 14.93 -2.22 7.79
N VAL A 89 13.90 -1.39 7.86
CA VAL A 89 13.57 -0.62 9.07
C VAL A 89 12.51 -1.34 9.88
N LYS A 90 11.35 -1.64 9.26
CA LYS A 90 10.20 -2.22 9.93
C LYS A 90 9.38 -3.07 8.99
N GLU A 91 9.00 -4.27 9.41
CA GLU A 91 7.98 -5.06 8.74
C GLU A 91 6.60 -4.45 8.98
N LEU A 92 5.82 -4.32 7.93
CA LEU A 92 4.50 -3.71 8.00
C LEU A 92 3.44 -4.80 8.20
N THR A 93 2.59 -4.59 9.19
CA THR A 93 1.33 -5.31 9.28
C THR A 93 0.41 -4.90 8.12
N PRO A 94 -0.62 -5.70 7.78
CA PRO A 94 -1.61 -5.30 6.77
C PRO A 94 -2.23 -3.92 7.01
N PHE A 95 -2.52 -3.59 8.26
CA PHE A 95 -3.06 -2.27 8.60
C PHE A 95 -2.05 -1.14 8.36
N GLU A 96 -0.79 -1.34 8.75
CA GLU A 96 0.27 -0.35 8.53
C GLU A 96 0.57 -0.17 7.05
N PHE A 97 0.55 -1.24 6.26
CA PHE A 97 0.72 -1.16 4.81
C PHE A 97 -0.39 -0.31 4.15
N ALA A 98 -1.65 -0.55 4.51
CA ALA A 98 -2.77 0.25 4.04
C ALA A 98 -2.69 1.71 4.49
N TYR A 99 -2.30 1.93 5.76
CA TYR A 99 -2.11 3.27 6.33
C TYR A 99 -1.03 4.06 5.58
N GLU A 100 0.13 3.46 5.32
CA GLU A 100 1.22 4.11 4.59
C GLU A 100 0.82 4.42 3.13
N GLY A 101 0.07 3.53 2.47
CA GLY A 101 -0.47 3.79 1.14
C GLY A 101 -1.47 4.94 1.11
N MET A 102 -2.35 5.02 2.10
CA MET A 102 -3.23 6.18 2.26
C MET A 102 -2.44 7.46 2.55
N LEU A 103 -1.46 7.41 3.44
CA LEU A 103 -0.62 8.55 3.77
C LEU A 103 0.14 9.06 2.55
N TYR A 104 0.63 8.15 1.69
CA TYR A 104 1.25 8.52 0.42
C TYR A 104 0.27 9.31 -0.48
N MET A 105 -0.97 8.83 -0.63
CA MET A 105 -1.99 9.53 -1.42
C MET A 105 -2.35 10.91 -0.86
N LEU A 106 -2.37 11.05 0.49
CA LEU A 106 -2.64 12.33 1.15
C LEU A 106 -1.51 13.34 0.93
N ASN A 107 -0.26 12.88 0.90
CA ASN A 107 0.92 13.72 0.66
C ASN A 107 1.12 14.06 -0.83
N HIS A 108 0.52 13.26 -1.73
CA HIS A 108 0.62 13.42 -3.18
C HIS A 108 -0.77 13.48 -3.85
N PRO A 109 -1.65 14.43 -3.44
CA PRO A 109 -3.06 14.44 -3.85
C PRO A 109 -3.26 14.60 -5.36
N GLN A 110 -2.29 15.22 -6.04
CA GLN A 110 -2.34 15.48 -7.49
C GLN A 110 -1.83 14.32 -8.35
N ARG A 111 -1.33 13.22 -7.74
CA ARG A 111 -0.90 12.03 -8.49
C ARG A 111 -2.10 11.32 -9.13
N GLY A 112 -2.07 11.18 -10.46
CA GLY A 112 -3.18 10.61 -11.25
C GLY A 112 -3.31 9.09 -11.15
N ASN A 113 -2.22 8.37 -10.87
CA ASN A 113 -2.16 6.90 -10.91
C ASN A 113 -2.37 6.26 -9.52
N TRP A 114 -3.32 6.76 -8.74
CA TRP A 114 -3.58 6.24 -7.41
C TRP A 114 -4.51 5.02 -7.39
N GLN A 115 -5.25 4.74 -8.46
CA GLN A 115 -6.14 3.58 -8.52
C GLN A 115 -5.33 2.29 -8.69
N GLN A 116 -5.68 1.28 -7.88
CA GLN A 116 -5.03 -0.03 -7.84
C GLN A 116 -6.09 -1.14 -7.81
N ALA A 117 -5.84 -2.22 -8.53
CA ALA A 117 -6.75 -3.36 -8.62
C ALA A 117 -5.96 -4.68 -8.52
N PHE A 118 -5.36 -4.92 -7.37
CA PHE A 118 -4.68 -6.17 -7.08
C PHE A 118 -5.60 -7.10 -6.28
N LYS A 119 -5.38 -8.40 -6.40
CA LYS A 119 -6.08 -9.37 -5.55
C LYS A 119 -5.77 -9.05 -4.08
N GLY A 120 -6.82 -8.86 -3.28
CA GLY A 120 -6.70 -8.53 -1.85
C GLY A 120 -6.34 -7.07 -1.55
N CYS A 121 -6.09 -6.22 -2.56
CA CYS A 121 -5.88 -4.79 -2.36
C CYS A 121 -6.46 -3.97 -3.51
N THR A 122 -7.51 -3.23 -3.22
CA THR A 122 -8.23 -2.37 -4.18
C THR A 122 -8.21 -0.93 -3.71
N VAL A 123 -7.79 -0.02 -4.58
CA VAL A 123 -7.95 1.43 -4.41
C VAL A 123 -8.74 1.93 -5.60
N ALA A 124 -9.96 2.40 -5.38
CA ALA A 124 -10.89 2.74 -6.45
C ALA A 124 -11.55 4.09 -6.24
N LYS A 125 -12.07 4.64 -7.34
CA LYS A 125 -12.87 5.86 -7.30
C LYS A 125 -14.26 5.53 -6.76
N ASP A 126 -14.71 6.34 -5.82
CA ASP A 126 -16.03 6.37 -5.19
C ASP A 126 -16.38 5.11 -4.38
N GLU A 127 -16.15 3.90 -4.87
CA GLU A 127 -16.54 2.67 -4.16
C GLU A 127 -15.45 1.60 -4.20
N ALA A 128 -15.22 0.91 -3.07
CA ALA A 128 -14.30 -0.21 -2.98
C ALA A 128 -14.80 -1.28 -2.00
N GLU A 129 -14.49 -2.55 -2.30
CA GLU A 129 -14.89 -3.70 -1.49
C GLU A 129 -13.71 -4.63 -1.19
N ALA A 130 -13.57 -5.01 0.08
CA ALA A 130 -12.66 -6.04 0.57
C ALA A 130 -13.46 -7.29 0.97
N ARG A 131 -12.97 -8.49 0.61
CA ARG A 131 -13.74 -9.73 0.81
C ARG A 131 -13.24 -10.56 1.96
N GLU A 132 -11.93 -10.72 2.04
CA GLU A 132 -11.28 -11.61 3.00
C GLU A 132 -10.65 -10.84 4.16
N ALA A 133 -10.24 -11.57 5.20
CA ALA A 133 -9.45 -11.00 6.28
C ALA A 133 -8.12 -10.44 5.74
N ASP A 134 -7.70 -9.29 6.27
CA ASP A 134 -6.52 -8.55 5.85
C ASP A 134 -6.54 -8.00 4.40
N ASP A 135 -7.62 -8.25 3.63
CA ASP A 135 -7.85 -7.53 2.38
C ASP A 135 -8.02 -6.03 2.62
N ILE A 136 -7.56 -5.24 1.67
CA ILE A 136 -7.57 -3.77 1.72
C ILE A 136 -8.53 -3.25 0.65
N ALA A 137 -9.45 -2.37 1.05
CA ALA A 137 -10.28 -1.61 0.14
C ALA A 137 -10.27 -0.13 0.49
N ILE A 138 -9.86 0.71 -0.44
CA ILE A 138 -9.80 2.16 -0.25
C ILE A 138 -10.62 2.83 -1.36
N ALA A 139 -11.61 3.63 -0.95
CA ALA A 139 -12.37 4.46 -1.86
C ALA A 139 -11.93 5.93 -1.74
N ARG A 140 -11.71 6.59 -2.89
CA ARG A 140 -11.38 8.01 -2.98
C ARG A 140 -12.36 8.70 -3.91
N GLY A 141 -12.98 9.79 -3.46
CA GLY A 141 -13.94 10.55 -4.24
C GLY A 141 -14.75 11.54 -3.40
N GLU A 142 -15.78 12.15 -3.98
CA GLU A 142 -16.61 13.14 -3.28
C GLU A 142 -17.47 12.49 -2.20
N ASN A 143 -18.02 11.30 -2.47
CA ASN A 143 -18.84 10.53 -1.53
C ASN A 143 -18.33 9.08 -1.45
N PRO A 144 -17.09 8.87 -0.94
CA PRO A 144 -16.46 7.57 -0.96
C PRO A 144 -17.21 6.57 -0.08
N LYS A 145 -17.35 5.32 -0.57
CA LYS A 145 -17.98 4.24 0.15
C LYS A 145 -17.09 3.00 0.14
N VAL A 146 -17.02 2.33 1.27
CA VAL A 146 -16.27 1.08 1.41
C VAL A 146 -17.11 0.02 2.11
N LYS A 147 -16.88 -1.23 1.73
CA LYS A 147 -17.50 -2.39 2.37
C LYS A 147 -16.43 -3.48 2.56
N GLY A 148 -16.52 -4.24 3.63
CA GLY A 148 -15.59 -5.35 3.82
C GLY A 148 -16.05 -6.40 4.80
N GLY A 149 -15.42 -7.58 4.69
CA GLY A 149 -15.60 -8.68 5.62
C GLY A 149 -14.96 -8.43 6.98
N TYR A 150 -15.13 -9.38 7.89
CA TYR A 150 -14.47 -9.32 9.21
C TYR A 150 -12.95 -9.37 9.07
N ASN A 151 -12.25 -8.55 9.82
CA ASN A 151 -10.79 -8.31 9.76
C ASN A 151 -10.26 -7.64 8.49
N SER A 152 -11.08 -7.25 7.52
CA SER A 152 -10.63 -6.42 6.41
C SER A 152 -10.24 -5.01 6.86
N ILE A 153 -9.48 -4.31 6.01
CA ILE A 153 -8.99 -2.95 6.23
C ILE A 153 -9.61 -2.04 5.19
N LEU A 154 -10.32 -1.02 5.67
CA LEU A 154 -11.08 -0.13 4.82
C LEU A 154 -10.57 1.31 4.96
N GLY A 155 -10.37 1.97 3.83
CA GLY A 155 -9.94 3.36 3.74
C GLY A 155 -10.95 4.22 3.00
N LEU A 156 -11.22 5.39 3.54
CA LEU A 156 -12.08 6.42 2.93
C LEU A 156 -11.26 7.69 2.75
N ILE A 157 -11.17 8.21 1.54
CA ILE A 157 -10.55 9.50 1.23
C ILE A 157 -11.61 10.36 0.56
N LYS A 158 -12.12 11.34 1.30
CA LYS A 158 -13.11 12.29 0.80
C LYS A 158 -12.38 13.43 0.11
N GLU A 159 -12.67 13.65 -1.16
CA GLU A 159 -12.10 14.75 -1.94
C GLU A 159 -13.16 15.47 -2.74
N LYS A 160 -12.92 16.73 -3.03
CA LYS A 160 -13.74 17.55 -3.91
C LYS A 160 -12.84 18.50 -4.71
N ASP A 161 -13.08 18.58 -6.02
CA ASP A 161 -12.34 19.45 -6.95
C ASP A 161 -10.81 19.30 -6.85
N GLY A 162 -10.33 18.07 -6.55
CA GLY A 162 -8.90 17.76 -6.41
C GLY A 162 -8.30 18.09 -5.04
N GLU A 163 -9.09 18.58 -4.09
CA GLU A 163 -8.69 18.83 -2.70
C GLU A 163 -9.18 17.71 -1.79
N ILE A 164 -8.28 17.15 -0.97
CA ILE A 164 -8.63 16.15 0.03
C ILE A 164 -9.19 16.85 1.26
N LEU A 165 -10.44 16.53 1.59
CA LEU A 165 -11.18 17.14 2.69
C LEU A 165 -11.08 16.34 3.98
N ASP A 166 -11.03 15.01 3.89
CA ASP A 166 -10.92 14.11 5.05
C ASP A 166 -10.42 12.72 4.62
N ALA A 167 -9.85 11.97 5.56
CA ALA A 167 -9.46 10.59 5.35
C ALA A 167 -9.63 9.77 6.64
N LYS A 168 -10.13 8.55 6.50
CA LYS A 168 -10.32 7.59 7.60
C LYS A 168 -9.82 6.22 7.18
N ILE A 169 -9.20 5.52 8.12
CA ILE A 169 -8.86 4.10 7.97
C ILE A 169 -9.41 3.32 9.16
N ILE A 170 -10.01 2.19 8.88
CA ILE A 170 -10.66 1.33 9.87
C ILE A 170 -10.34 -0.13 9.60
N ARG A 171 -10.27 -0.94 10.66
CA ARG A 171 -10.30 -2.40 10.57
C ARG A 171 -11.64 -2.90 11.07
N ILE A 172 -12.27 -3.81 10.35
CA ILE A 172 -13.56 -4.38 10.74
C ILE A 172 -13.36 -5.43 11.83
N VAL A 173 -13.44 -5.00 13.08
CA VAL A 173 -13.33 -5.87 14.27
C VAL A 173 -14.66 -6.10 14.98
N VAL A 174 -15.71 -5.42 14.54
CA VAL A 174 -17.05 -5.55 15.08
C VAL A 174 -17.93 -6.29 14.07
N PRO A 175 -18.44 -7.50 14.39
CA PRO A 175 -19.19 -8.32 13.42
C PRO A 175 -20.35 -7.61 12.73
N LYS A 176 -21.07 -6.73 13.44
CA LYS A 176 -22.20 -5.97 12.88
C LYS A 176 -21.80 -4.97 11.78
N MET A 177 -20.51 -4.64 11.64
CA MET A 177 -20.00 -3.76 10.59
C MET A 177 -19.61 -4.54 9.33
N ALA A 178 -19.37 -5.86 9.46
CA ALA A 178 -18.99 -6.68 8.32
C ALA A 178 -20.13 -6.76 7.28
N GLY A 179 -19.73 -6.60 6.01
CA GLY A 179 -20.68 -6.60 4.90
C GLY A 179 -21.50 -5.33 4.74
N ARG A 180 -21.33 -4.32 5.59
CA ARG A 180 -22.07 -3.06 5.50
C ARG A 180 -21.26 -2.01 4.74
N TRP A 181 -21.95 -1.24 3.90
CA TRP A 181 -21.36 -0.05 3.29
C TRP A 181 -21.14 1.03 4.34
N MET A 182 -20.00 1.68 4.28
CA MET A 182 -19.63 2.78 5.18
C MET A 182 -19.12 3.96 4.37
N THR A 183 -19.33 5.17 4.92
CA THR A 183 -18.90 6.44 4.32
C THR A 183 -18.51 7.43 5.41
N ILE A 184 -18.00 8.61 5.01
CA ILE A 184 -17.75 9.75 5.90
C ILE A 184 -18.91 10.73 5.78
N ASN A 185 -19.60 10.99 6.90
CA ASN A 185 -20.71 11.97 6.95
C ASN A 185 -20.19 13.44 6.99
N GLU A 186 -21.11 14.40 7.06
CA GLU A 186 -20.79 15.83 7.15
C GLU A 186 -20.06 16.20 8.45
N ASN A 187 -20.25 15.43 9.52
CA ASN A 187 -19.56 15.62 10.79
C ASN A 187 -18.15 14.98 10.81
N ARG A 188 -17.66 14.48 9.67
CA ARG A 188 -16.37 13.77 9.54
C ARG A 188 -16.30 12.45 10.34
N GLU A 189 -17.44 11.80 10.54
CA GLU A 189 -17.53 10.52 11.21
C GLU A 189 -17.76 9.39 10.19
N VAL A 190 -17.20 8.21 10.47
CA VAL A 190 -17.54 7.01 9.69
C VAL A 190 -18.88 6.49 10.13
N ILE A 191 -19.81 6.40 9.21
CA ILE A 191 -21.15 5.86 9.42
C ILE A 191 -21.41 4.66 8.53
N MET A 192 -22.26 3.73 9.01
CA MET A 192 -22.82 2.67 8.18
C MET A 192 -24.01 3.23 7.40
N LEU A 193 -24.10 2.90 6.12
CA LEU A 193 -25.24 3.22 5.30
C LEU A 193 -26.38 2.22 5.62
N GLU A 194 -27.61 2.70 5.59
CA GLU A 194 -28.78 1.83 5.64
C GLU A 194 -28.87 1.01 4.35
N GLU A 195 -29.22 -0.27 4.45
CA GLU A 195 -29.55 -1.06 3.28
C GLU A 195 -30.87 -0.51 2.71
N GLU A 196 -30.86 -0.18 1.41
CA GLU A 196 -32.11 0.11 0.74
C GLU A 196 -32.98 -1.16 0.88
N ALA A 197 -34.17 -1.01 1.51
CA ALA A 197 -35.11 -2.10 1.56
C ALA A 197 -35.61 -2.36 0.13
N ASP A 198 -35.34 -3.57 -0.37
CA ASP A 198 -35.90 -4.05 -1.65
C ASP A 198 -37.43 -4.15 -1.62
#